data_6528bca18911cf653edb2c41ce9cda89
#
_entry.id   6528bca18911cf653edb2c41ce9cda89
#
_cell.length_a   1.000
_cell.length_b   1.000
_cell.length_c   1.000
_cell.angle_alpha   90.00
_cell.angle_beta   90.00
_cell.angle_gamma   90.00
#
_symmetry.space_group_name_H-M   'P 1'
#
loop_
_entity.id
_entity.type
_entity.pdbx_description
1 polymer ?
#
loop_
_entity_poly.entity_id
_entity_poly.type
_entity_poly.pdbx_seq_one_letter_code
_entity_poly.pdbx_strand_id
1 'polypeptide(L)'
;MYLEPWSDINDYPDTHKKILLIEAKKEIDIGHMLFGKEFSVIAKREDCDDILVLSENNKYIVHLTWSSKKESPPYPNTVRFDTEEELEKRLQQDFEFYS
;
A
#
# COMPACT_ATOMS: atom_id res chain seq x y z
N MET A 1 12.24 -2.58 9.88
CA MET A 1 11.50 -1.64 10.74
C MET A 1 11.12 -0.40 9.95
N TYR A 2 9.92 0.11 10.19
CA TYR A 2 9.44 1.30 9.46
C TYR A 2 9.50 2.54 10.34
N LEU A 3 9.79 3.68 9.71
CA LEU A 3 9.71 4.98 10.38
C LEU A 3 8.25 5.43 10.44
N GLU A 4 7.86 6.10 11.54
CA GLU A 4 6.54 6.70 11.60
C GLU A 4 6.34 7.66 10.43
N PRO A 5 5.13 7.79 9.88
CA PRO A 5 3.86 7.21 10.34
C PRO A 5 3.60 5.79 9.84
N TRP A 6 4.59 5.11 9.28
CA TRP A 6 4.45 3.74 8.78
C TRP A 6 4.66 2.73 9.90
N SER A 7 3.85 1.67 9.91
CA SER A 7 3.96 0.58 10.86
C SER A 7 3.96 -0.76 10.13
N ASP A 8 4.73 -1.71 10.66
CA ASP A 8 4.77 -3.07 10.13
C ASP A 8 3.39 -3.71 10.30
N ILE A 9 2.90 -4.39 9.26
CA ILE A 9 1.59 -5.04 9.32
C ILE A 9 1.54 -6.13 10.40
N ASN A 10 2.69 -6.70 10.76
CA ASN A 10 2.77 -7.72 11.79
C ASN A 10 2.54 -7.17 13.21
N ASP A 11 2.51 -5.84 13.37
CA ASP A 11 2.15 -5.20 14.62
C ASP A 11 0.64 -5.20 14.85
N TYR A 12 -0.13 -5.67 13.89
CA TYR A 12 -1.59 -5.71 13.93
C TYR A 12 -2.09 -7.15 13.95
N PRO A 13 -3.34 -7.38 14.39
CA PRO A 13 -3.95 -8.71 14.25
C PRO A 13 -4.05 -9.13 12.77
N ASP A 14 -4.01 -10.44 12.52
CA ASP A 14 -4.11 -10.98 11.16
C ASP A 14 -5.37 -10.53 10.43
N THR A 15 -6.46 -10.32 11.15
CA THR A 15 -7.72 -9.83 10.56
C THR A 15 -7.56 -8.47 9.92
N HIS A 16 -6.72 -7.61 10.48
CA HIS A 16 -6.46 -6.28 9.94
C HIS A 16 -5.80 -6.36 8.57
N LYS A 17 -4.78 -7.21 8.46
CA LYS A 17 -4.08 -7.46 7.19
C LYS A 17 -5.04 -7.96 6.13
N LYS A 18 -5.93 -8.90 6.49
CA LYS A 18 -6.92 -9.46 5.57
C LYS A 18 -7.90 -8.41 5.08
N ILE A 19 -8.36 -7.55 5.98
CA ILE A 19 -9.31 -6.48 5.61
C ILE A 19 -8.68 -5.52 4.61
N LEU A 20 -7.43 -5.13 4.83
CA LEU A 20 -6.72 -4.24 3.91
C LEU A 20 -6.53 -4.89 2.55
N LEU A 21 -6.15 -6.16 2.52
CA LEU A 21 -5.96 -6.88 1.27
C LEU A 21 -7.27 -7.03 0.49
N ILE A 22 -8.35 -7.37 1.18
CA ILE A 22 -9.67 -7.52 0.56
C ILE A 22 -10.12 -6.20 -0.05
N GLU A 23 -9.98 -5.10 0.68
CA GLU A 23 -10.36 -3.79 0.15
C GLU A 23 -9.54 -3.42 -1.08
N ALA A 24 -8.22 -3.61 -1.03
CA ALA A 24 -7.36 -3.32 -2.16
C ALA A 24 -7.79 -4.11 -3.40
N LYS A 25 -8.07 -5.39 -3.23
CA LYS A 25 -8.51 -6.25 -4.35
C LYS A 25 -9.87 -5.83 -4.90
N LYS A 26 -10.76 -5.33 -4.07
CA LYS A 26 -12.06 -4.82 -4.52
C LYS A 26 -11.92 -3.58 -5.38
N GLU A 27 -11.00 -2.68 -5.02
CA GLU A 27 -10.83 -1.40 -5.70
C GLU A 27 -10.08 -1.51 -7.03
N ILE A 28 -9.18 -2.48 -7.15
CA ILE A 28 -8.33 -2.65 -8.33
C ILE A 28 -9.12 -3.30 -9.46
N ASP A 29 -9.21 -2.61 -10.59
CA ASP A 29 -9.91 -3.09 -11.77
C ASP A 29 -8.95 -3.18 -12.96
N ILE A 30 -9.46 -3.71 -14.07
CA ILE A 30 -8.69 -3.87 -15.31
C ILE A 30 -8.08 -2.52 -15.70
N GLY A 31 -6.80 -2.55 -16.12
CA GLY A 31 -6.07 -1.33 -16.45
C GLY A 31 -5.21 -0.78 -15.32
N HIS A 32 -5.45 -1.23 -14.07
CA HIS A 32 -4.59 -0.85 -12.94
C HIS A 32 -3.30 -1.69 -12.97
N MET A 33 -2.18 -1.09 -12.54
CA MET A 33 -0.89 -1.77 -12.59
C MET A 33 -0.81 -3.06 -11.75
N LEU A 34 -1.69 -3.22 -10.76
CA LEU A 34 -1.74 -4.43 -9.92
C LEU A 34 -2.86 -5.39 -10.31
N PHE A 35 -3.62 -5.09 -11.34
CA PHE A 35 -4.72 -5.95 -11.74
C PHE A 35 -4.20 -7.33 -12.20
N GLY A 36 -4.77 -8.38 -11.65
CA GLY A 36 -4.38 -9.76 -11.99
C GLY A 36 -3.09 -10.22 -11.33
N LYS A 37 -2.46 -9.40 -10.50
CA LYS A 37 -1.24 -9.78 -9.79
C LYS A 37 -1.54 -10.20 -8.37
N GLU A 38 -0.79 -11.20 -7.89
CA GLU A 38 -0.81 -11.54 -6.47
C GLU A 38 0.04 -10.55 -5.71
N PHE A 39 -0.47 -10.06 -4.58
CA PHE A 39 0.28 -9.16 -3.72
C PHE A 39 -0.10 -9.34 -2.27
N SER A 40 0.79 -8.92 -1.38
CA SER A 40 0.55 -8.98 0.05
C SER A 40 0.77 -7.61 0.67
N VAL A 41 0.04 -7.32 1.75
CA VAL A 41 0.21 -6.08 2.50
C VAL A 41 1.34 -6.30 3.50
N ILE A 42 2.33 -5.40 3.50
CA ILE A 42 3.49 -5.53 4.39
C ILE A 42 3.62 -4.38 5.39
N ALA A 43 2.97 -3.25 5.13
CA ALA A 43 2.97 -2.11 6.06
C ALA A 43 1.74 -1.24 5.84
N LYS A 44 1.43 -0.43 6.84
CA LYS A 44 0.30 0.51 6.80
C LYS A 44 0.77 1.86 7.31
N ARG A 45 0.28 2.93 6.69
CA ARG A 45 0.53 4.29 7.16
C ARG A 45 -0.58 4.70 8.13
N GLU A 46 -0.19 5.22 9.29
CA GLU A 46 -1.14 5.50 10.37
C GLU A 46 -1.92 6.79 10.20
N ASP A 47 -1.38 7.75 9.45
CA ASP A 47 -2.00 9.08 9.31
C ASP A 47 -2.88 9.22 8.08
N CYS A 48 -2.93 8.19 7.24
CA CYS A 48 -3.79 8.19 6.04
C CYS A 48 -4.06 6.74 5.60
N ASP A 49 -4.74 6.59 4.46
CA ASP A 49 -5.19 5.28 3.98
C ASP A 49 -4.19 4.59 3.05
N ASP A 50 -2.91 4.97 3.13
CA ASP A 50 -1.87 4.34 2.32
C ASP A 50 -1.46 3.00 2.93
N ILE A 51 -1.29 2.00 2.06
CA ILE A 51 -0.72 0.71 2.42
C ILE A 51 0.48 0.43 1.53
N LEU A 52 1.44 -0.32 2.07
CA LEU A 52 2.60 -0.78 1.31
C LEU A 52 2.39 -2.24 0.97
N VAL A 53 2.45 -2.57 -0.31
CA VAL A 53 2.24 -3.94 -0.77
C VAL A 53 3.47 -4.44 -1.52
N LEU A 54 3.67 -5.76 -1.45
CA LEU A 54 4.72 -6.46 -2.16
C LEU A 54 4.08 -7.33 -3.22
N SER A 55 4.51 -7.18 -4.48
CA SER A 55 4.08 -8.02 -5.58
C SER A 55 5.30 -8.39 -6.41
N GLU A 56 5.52 -9.69 -6.60
CA GLU A 56 6.72 -10.18 -7.25
C GLU A 56 7.95 -9.63 -6.51
N ASN A 57 8.81 -8.87 -7.17
CA ASN A 57 10.00 -8.30 -6.53
C ASN A 57 9.89 -6.80 -6.33
N ASN A 58 8.70 -6.23 -6.52
CA ASN A 58 8.50 -4.79 -6.43
C ASN A 58 7.57 -4.45 -5.26
N LYS A 59 7.77 -3.25 -4.73
CA LYS A 59 6.91 -2.70 -3.69
C LYS A 59 6.12 -1.52 -4.23
N TYR A 60 4.91 -1.36 -3.73
CA TYR A 60 3.97 -0.35 -4.19
C TYR A 60 3.30 0.29 -2.99
N ILE A 61 3.06 1.60 -3.06
CA ILE A 61 2.18 2.27 -2.09
C ILE A 61 0.85 2.48 -2.77
N VAL A 62 -0.22 1.96 -2.16
CA VAL A 62 -1.58 2.07 -2.68
C VAL A 62 -2.40 2.93 -1.72
N HIS A 63 -3.03 3.97 -2.25
CA HIS A 63 -3.92 4.83 -1.47
C HIS A 63 -5.34 4.31 -1.57
N LEU A 64 -5.80 3.60 -0.53
CA LEU A 64 -7.14 3.02 -0.52
C LEU A 64 -8.21 4.11 -0.45
N THR A 65 -9.32 3.90 -1.16
CA THR A 65 -10.46 4.81 -1.15
C THR A 65 -11.56 4.35 -0.18
N TRP A 66 -11.51 3.08 0.22
CA TRP A 66 -12.53 2.44 1.06
C TRP A 66 -13.93 2.47 0.45
N SER A 67 -13.99 2.53 -0.88
CA SER A 67 -15.26 2.54 -1.60
C SER A 67 -15.95 1.17 -1.64
N SER A 68 -15.21 0.11 -1.37
CA SER A 68 -15.68 -1.30 -1.43
C SER A 68 -16.20 -1.70 -2.81
N LYS A 69 -15.72 -1.03 -3.84
CA LYS A 69 -16.08 -1.29 -5.24
C LYS A 69 -14.91 -1.01 -6.15
N LYS A 70 -14.99 -1.48 -7.38
CA LYS A 70 -13.96 -1.24 -8.39
C LYS A 70 -13.87 0.25 -8.72
N GLU A 71 -12.63 0.75 -8.75
CA GLU A 71 -12.35 2.15 -9.12
C GLU A 71 -11.86 2.19 -10.55
N SER A 72 -12.11 3.31 -11.23
CA SER A 72 -11.59 3.50 -12.59
C SER A 72 -10.10 3.81 -12.53
N PRO A 73 -9.26 3.14 -13.34
CA PRO A 73 -7.83 3.48 -13.37
C PRO A 73 -7.61 4.97 -13.66
N PRO A 74 -6.60 5.60 -13.08
CA PRO A 74 -5.50 5.00 -12.32
C PRO A 74 -5.80 4.73 -10.85
N TYR A 75 -7.04 4.89 -10.41
CA TYR A 75 -7.40 4.70 -9.02
C TYR A 75 -7.56 3.21 -8.68
N PRO A 76 -7.26 2.78 -7.45
CA PRO A 76 -6.70 3.62 -6.38
C PRO A 76 -5.29 4.07 -6.74
N ASN A 77 -4.94 5.32 -6.40
CA ASN A 77 -3.62 5.88 -6.70
C ASN A 77 -2.53 4.97 -6.16
N THR A 78 -1.54 4.65 -6.99
CA THR A 78 -0.50 3.69 -6.67
C THR A 78 0.84 4.18 -7.19
N VAL A 79 1.87 4.05 -6.33
CA VAL A 79 3.24 4.39 -6.69
C VAL A 79 4.06 3.11 -6.65
N ARG A 80 4.75 2.82 -7.74
CA ARG A 80 5.66 1.67 -7.84
C ARG A 80 7.08 2.11 -7.49
N PHE A 81 7.77 1.25 -6.73
CA PHE A 81 9.17 1.45 -6.40
C PHE A 81 9.99 0.34 -7.05
N ASP A 82 10.95 0.72 -7.87
CA ASP A 82 11.80 -0.24 -8.58
C ASP A 82 13.02 -0.64 -7.77
N THR A 83 13.41 0.18 -6.78
CA THR A 83 14.57 -0.09 -5.92
C THR A 83 14.22 0.17 -4.46
N GLU A 84 14.97 -0.48 -3.56
CA GLU A 84 14.83 -0.23 -2.12
C GLU A 84 15.22 1.22 -1.77
N GLU A 85 16.19 1.79 -2.50
CA GLU A 85 16.61 3.18 -2.27
C GLU A 85 15.47 4.16 -2.53
N GLU A 86 14.71 3.95 -3.60
CA GLU A 86 13.56 4.80 -3.90
C GLU A 86 12.50 4.70 -2.81
N LEU A 87 12.24 3.50 -2.33
CA LEU A 87 11.28 3.29 -1.24
C LEU A 87 11.76 3.95 0.05
N GLU A 88 13.02 3.75 0.41
CA GLU A 88 13.58 4.34 1.62
C GLU A 88 13.49 5.87 1.59
N LYS A 89 13.75 6.46 0.44
CA LYS A 89 13.65 7.90 0.25
C LYS A 89 12.22 8.39 0.50
N ARG A 90 11.23 7.66 -0.03
CA ARG A 90 9.82 8.00 0.20
C ARG A 90 9.43 7.85 1.66
N LEU A 91 9.85 6.77 2.31
CA LEU A 91 9.57 6.56 3.73
C LEU A 91 10.19 7.66 4.60
N GLN A 92 11.39 8.11 4.26
CA GLN A 92 12.06 9.21 4.96
C GLN A 92 11.29 10.51 4.76
N GLN A 93 10.82 10.79 3.54
CA GLN A 93 10.01 11.97 3.25
C GLN A 93 8.71 11.96 4.06
N ASP A 94 8.05 10.80 4.15
CA ASP A 94 6.83 10.65 4.92
C ASP A 94 7.07 10.90 6.41
N PHE A 95 8.20 10.43 6.92
CA PHE A 95 8.59 10.66 8.32
C PHE A 95 8.81 12.14 8.59
N GLU A 96 9.53 12.82 7.71
CA GLU A 96 9.80 14.26 7.85
C GLU A 96 8.53 15.09 7.77
N PHE A 97 7.61 14.70 6.90
CA PHE A 97 6.33 15.37 6.77
C PHE A 97 5.46 15.19 8.02
N TYR A 98 5.50 14.02 8.62
CA TYR A 98 4.70 13.66 9.78
C TYR A 98 5.20 14.30 11.06
N SER A 99 6.51 14.40 11.24
CA SER A 99 7.13 14.87 12.49
C SER A 99 7.18 16.39 12.64
#